data_d59bdbe94359dc8c2ca4cf3c5af315dd
#
_entry.id   d59bdbe94359dc8c2ca4cf3c5af315dd
#
_cell.length_a   1.000
_cell.length_b   1.000
_cell.length_c   1.000
_cell.angle_alpha   90.00
_cell.angle_beta   90.00
_cell.angle_gamma   90.00
#
_symmetry.space_group_name_H-M   'P 1'
#
loop_
_entity.id
_entity.type
_entity.pdbx_description
1 polymer ?
#
loop_
_entity_poly.entity_id
_entity_poly.type
_entity_poly.pdbx_seq_one_letter_code
_entity_poly.pdbx_strand_id
1 'polypeptide(L)'
;MRPRGLVDLRDSGDVPDVLSHPPGAVVVVSGLPGSGKSTLLRRWSRAALVIDPRVVHVACEAVMPTWLPYAAYRPWARWKYFRWLRAAVRSGEPLLVHDCGGRPWMRRWLAGSAEAQGRELHLVLLDVGVAEALAGQAARGRWAPRSAFSRHRRGLDRLLGTFSGLGEAAAPTRGPVREVRSVVLLDRGSRERVSVVEFGSGRVRAPR
;
A
#
# COMPACT_ATOMS: atom_id res chain seq x y z
N MET A 1 -2.99 -12.05 13.73
CA MET A 1 -4.23 -12.36 12.95
C MET A 1 -3.87 -12.61 11.50
N ARG A 2 -4.54 -13.56 10.83
CA ARG A 2 -4.40 -13.80 9.38
C ARG A 2 -5.62 -13.21 8.66
N PRO A 3 -5.51 -12.06 8.01
CA PRO A 3 -6.68 -11.37 7.42
C PRO A 3 -7.21 -12.15 6.21
N ARG A 4 -8.53 -12.28 6.12
CA ARG A 4 -9.25 -12.83 4.98
C ARG A 4 -10.50 -12.00 4.71
N GLY A 5 -10.84 -11.77 3.45
CA GLY A 5 -11.97 -10.92 3.12
C GLY A 5 -11.78 -9.47 3.57
N LEU A 6 -12.85 -8.85 4.02
CA LEU A 6 -12.83 -7.51 4.62
C LEU A 6 -12.66 -7.63 6.15
N VAL A 7 -11.67 -6.94 6.68
CA VAL A 7 -11.42 -6.83 8.12
C VAL A 7 -11.41 -5.34 8.46
N ASP A 8 -12.42 -4.90 9.19
CA ASP A 8 -12.52 -3.51 9.64
C ASP A 8 -12.03 -3.41 11.10
N LEU A 9 -10.91 -2.74 11.29
CA LEU A 9 -10.31 -2.51 12.61
C LEU A 9 -10.42 -1.04 13.03
N ARG A 10 -11.21 -0.25 12.33
CA ARG A 10 -11.50 1.14 12.71
C ARG A 10 -12.41 1.12 13.94
N ASP A 11 -12.11 2.01 14.88
CA ASP A 11 -12.85 2.12 16.15
C ASP A 11 -12.96 0.79 16.94
N SER A 12 -12.15 -0.22 16.58
CA SER A 12 -12.14 -1.52 17.25
C SER A 12 -11.37 -1.47 18.57
N GLY A 13 -11.94 -2.05 19.62
CA GLY A 13 -11.27 -2.29 20.89
C GLY A 13 -10.22 -3.41 20.79
N ASP A 14 -10.48 -4.42 19.97
CA ASP A 14 -9.63 -5.60 19.77
C ASP A 14 -8.85 -5.50 18.44
N VAL A 15 -7.69 -4.88 18.51
CA VAL A 15 -6.79 -4.74 17.36
C VAL A 15 -5.58 -5.63 17.56
N PRO A 16 -5.29 -6.56 16.64
CA PRO A 16 -4.14 -7.45 16.76
C PRO A 16 -2.83 -6.68 16.58
N ASP A 17 -1.81 -7.02 17.37
CA ASP A 17 -0.46 -6.46 17.19
C ASP A 17 0.21 -6.92 15.89
N VAL A 18 -0.16 -8.13 15.43
CA VAL A 18 0.49 -8.81 14.30
C VAL A 18 -0.51 -9.12 13.20
N LEU A 19 -0.20 -8.71 11.97
CA LEU A 19 -0.86 -9.17 10.74
C LEU A 19 0.01 -10.23 10.06
N SER A 20 -0.50 -11.44 9.91
CA SER A 20 0.21 -12.55 9.27
C SER A 20 -0.31 -12.79 7.87
N HIS A 21 0.57 -12.82 6.89
CA HIS A 21 0.26 -13.09 5.49
C HIS A 21 0.94 -14.37 5.00
N PRO A 22 0.47 -14.97 3.90
CA PRO A 22 1.14 -16.12 3.29
C PRO A 22 2.58 -15.80 2.84
N PRO A 23 3.43 -16.83 2.67
CA PRO A 23 4.76 -16.65 2.11
C PRO A 23 4.69 -15.97 0.75
N GLY A 24 5.60 -15.03 0.52
CA GLY A 24 5.68 -14.31 -0.75
C GLY A 24 4.52 -13.37 -1.05
N ALA A 25 3.58 -13.15 -0.14
CA ALA A 25 2.45 -12.26 -0.37
C ALA A 25 2.89 -10.83 -0.70
N VAL A 26 2.08 -10.14 -1.49
CA VAL A 26 2.23 -8.71 -1.78
C VAL A 26 1.22 -7.93 -0.95
N VAL A 27 1.70 -7.05 -0.09
CA VAL A 27 0.86 -6.19 0.74
C VAL A 27 0.94 -4.75 0.26
N VAL A 28 -0.16 -4.20 -0.22
CA VAL A 28 -0.26 -2.81 -0.65
C VAL A 28 -0.80 -1.97 0.51
N VAL A 29 -0.03 -0.98 0.94
CA VAL A 29 -0.47 -0.01 1.95
C VAL A 29 -0.92 1.27 1.28
N SER A 30 -2.19 1.60 1.43
CA SER A 30 -2.85 2.73 0.76
C SER A 30 -3.50 3.69 1.75
N GLY A 31 -3.78 4.92 1.32
CA GLY A 31 -4.40 5.96 2.15
C GLY A 31 -4.00 7.36 1.72
N LEU A 32 -4.53 8.40 2.36
CA LEU A 32 -4.26 9.80 2.02
C LEU A 32 -2.78 10.17 2.18
N PRO A 33 -2.25 11.14 1.41
CA PRO A 33 -0.99 11.79 1.74
C PRO A 33 -1.04 12.37 3.16
N GLY A 34 -0.09 11.99 4.01
CA GLY A 34 -0.08 12.38 5.43
C GLY A 34 -0.69 11.36 6.39
N SER A 35 -1.37 10.31 5.92
CA SER A 35 -2.03 9.29 6.77
C SER A 35 -1.09 8.37 7.56
N GLY A 36 0.24 8.53 7.47
CA GLY A 36 1.18 7.70 8.22
C GLY A 36 1.68 6.43 7.50
N LYS A 37 1.34 6.19 6.23
CA LYS A 37 1.80 5.01 5.45
C LYS A 37 3.30 4.74 5.54
N SER A 38 4.11 5.76 5.29
CA SER A 38 5.58 5.60 5.33
C SER A 38 6.10 5.28 6.73
N THR A 39 5.40 5.69 7.78
CA THR A 39 5.74 5.35 9.16
C THR A 39 5.43 3.88 9.44
N LEU A 40 4.25 3.42 9.00
CA LEU A 40 3.83 2.03 9.11
C LEU A 40 4.77 1.10 8.31
N LEU A 41 5.03 1.43 7.05
CA LEU A 41 5.93 0.66 6.18
C LEU A 41 7.36 0.59 6.72
N ARG A 42 7.87 1.67 7.33
CA ARG A 42 9.18 1.67 7.98
C ARG A 42 9.20 0.74 9.20
N ARG A 43 8.12 0.70 9.99
CA ARG A 43 7.96 -0.23 11.11
C ARG A 43 8.01 -1.69 10.63
N TRP A 44 7.39 -1.97 9.48
CA TRP A 44 7.30 -3.29 8.87
C TRP A 44 8.47 -3.67 7.96
N SER A 45 9.41 -2.75 7.71
CA SER A 45 10.50 -2.93 6.73
C SER A 45 11.47 -4.08 7.03
N ARG A 46 11.45 -4.62 8.27
CA ARG A 46 12.24 -5.80 8.61
C ARG A 46 11.64 -7.11 8.11
N ALA A 47 10.34 -7.12 7.81
CA ALA A 47 9.61 -8.32 7.40
C ALA A 47 9.66 -8.56 5.89
N ALA A 48 9.80 -7.50 5.08
CA ALA A 48 9.79 -7.59 3.62
C ALA A 48 10.38 -6.35 2.96
N LEU A 49 10.73 -6.46 1.69
CA LEU A 49 11.19 -5.34 0.86
C LEU A 49 10.08 -4.29 0.71
N VAL A 50 10.39 -3.05 1.08
CA VAL A 50 9.47 -1.91 0.91
C VAL A 50 9.71 -1.22 -0.41
N ILE A 51 8.69 -1.18 -1.26
CA ILE A 51 8.69 -0.45 -2.53
C ILE A 51 7.97 0.89 -2.35
N ASP A 52 8.75 1.95 -2.17
CA ASP A 52 8.24 3.33 -2.05
C ASP A 52 8.69 4.18 -3.26
N PRO A 53 7.76 4.76 -4.04
CA PRO A 53 8.08 5.65 -5.16
C PRO A 53 9.02 6.78 -4.78
N ARG A 54 9.02 7.17 -3.51
CA ARG A 54 9.86 8.23 -3.00
C ARG A 54 11.35 7.88 -3.02
N VAL A 55 11.71 6.63 -2.75
CA VAL A 55 13.10 6.18 -2.79
C VAL A 55 13.70 6.46 -4.18
N VAL A 56 12.94 6.12 -5.23
CA VAL A 56 13.37 6.40 -6.61
C VAL A 56 13.39 7.90 -6.90
N HIS A 57 12.41 8.65 -6.38
CA HIS A 57 12.39 10.10 -6.57
C HIS A 57 13.65 10.77 -5.99
N VAL A 58 13.97 10.48 -4.73
CA VAL A 58 15.17 11.02 -4.07
C VAL A 58 16.45 10.59 -4.79
N ALA A 59 16.56 9.32 -5.19
CA ALA A 59 17.71 8.83 -5.95
C ALA A 59 17.84 9.49 -7.33
N CYS A 60 16.73 9.84 -7.98
CA CYS A 60 16.77 10.58 -9.23
C CYS A 60 17.16 12.05 -9.01
N GLU A 61 16.60 12.68 -7.97
CA GLU A 61 16.90 14.06 -7.61
C GLU A 61 18.39 14.25 -7.29
N ALA A 62 19.03 13.30 -6.61
CA ALA A 62 20.43 13.35 -6.25
C ALA A 62 21.40 13.31 -7.45
N VAL A 63 20.96 12.79 -8.61
CA VAL A 63 21.82 12.69 -9.82
C VAL A 63 21.41 13.69 -10.91
N MET A 64 20.32 14.43 -10.72
CA MET A 64 19.88 15.45 -11.70
C MET A 64 20.48 16.81 -11.38
N PRO A 65 20.80 17.60 -12.41
CA PRO A 65 21.23 18.97 -12.21
C PRO A 65 20.18 19.76 -11.43
N THR A 66 20.61 20.61 -10.50
CA THR A 66 19.72 21.39 -9.63
C THR A 66 18.79 22.35 -10.38
N TRP A 67 19.19 22.78 -11.58
CA TRP A 67 18.39 23.64 -12.46
C TRP A 67 17.28 22.87 -13.21
N LEU A 68 17.34 21.53 -13.27
CA LEU A 68 16.36 20.74 -14.03
C LEU A 68 15.10 20.49 -13.18
N PRO A 69 13.93 21.05 -13.58
CA PRO A 69 12.71 20.85 -12.81
C PRO A 69 12.26 19.39 -12.84
N TYR A 70 11.68 18.92 -11.73
CA TYR A 70 11.17 17.54 -11.61
C TYR A 70 10.24 17.13 -12.76
N ALA A 71 9.45 18.05 -13.28
CA ALA A 71 8.55 17.80 -14.40
C ALA A 71 9.26 17.22 -15.64
N ALA A 72 10.50 17.64 -15.89
CA ALA A 72 11.29 17.21 -17.04
C ALA A 72 11.78 15.75 -16.91
N TYR A 73 12.23 15.33 -15.71
CA TYR A 73 12.73 13.96 -15.50
C TYR A 73 11.72 13.01 -14.86
N ARG A 74 10.52 13.48 -14.56
CA ARG A 74 9.44 12.66 -13.99
C ARG A 74 9.09 11.40 -14.79
N PRO A 75 9.08 11.39 -16.15
CA PRO A 75 8.86 10.17 -16.93
C PRO A 75 9.95 9.11 -16.66
N TRP A 76 11.21 9.53 -16.60
CA TRP A 76 12.35 8.66 -16.30
C TRP A 76 12.31 8.11 -14.86
N ALA A 77 11.99 8.94 -13.88
CA ALA A 77 11.81 8.49 -12.50
C ALA A 77 10.68 7.46 -12.37
N ARG A 78 9.58 7.66 -13.12
CA ARG A 78 8.48 6.69 -13.19
C ARG A 78 8.92 5.38 -13.83
N TRP A 79 9.65 5.43 -14.92
CA TRP A 79 10.17 4.23 -15.60
C TRP A 79 11.10 3.45 -14.67
N LYS A 80 12.05 4.12 -13.97
CA LYS A 80 12.91 3.49 -12.96
C LYS A 80 12.10 2.82 -11.86
N TYR A 81 11.07 3.51 -11.34
CA TYR A 81 10.18 2.96 -10.33
C TYR A 81 9.48 1.69 -10.81
N PHE A 82 8.89 1.70 -12.01
CA PHE A 82 8.21 0.53 -12.55
C PHE A 82 9.16 -0.62 -12.84
N ARG A 83 10.36 -0.32 -13.30
CA ARG A 83 11.40 -1.33 -13.51
C ARG A 83 11.80 -2.01 -12.20
N TRP A 84 12.00 -1.23 -11.15
CA TRP A 84 12.28 -1.74 -9.80
C TRP A 84 11.12 -2.55 -9.24
N LEU A 85 9.90 -2.00 -9.27
CA LEU A 85 8.70 -2.71 -8.83
C LEU A 85 8.53 -4.04 -9.56
N ARG A 86 8.72 -4.06 -10.88
CA ARG A 86 8.61 -5.27 -11.68
C ARG A 86 9.67 -6.31 -11.32
N ALA A 87 10.91 -5.91 -11.07
CA ALA A 87 11.97 -6.79 -10.62
C ALA A 87 11.64 -7.38 -9.24
N ALA A 88 11.18 -6.55 -8.31
CA ALA A 88 10.79 -6.98 -6.97
C ALA A 88 9.59 -7.94 -7.00
N VAL A 89 8.58 -7.71 -7.84
CA VAL A 89 7.46 -8.64 -7.97
C VAL A 89 7.92 -9.99 -8.53
N ARG A 90 8.88 -9.99 -9.45
CA ARG A 90 9.41 -11.22 -10.07
C ARG A 90 10.31 -12.04 -9.16
N SER A 91 10.88 -11.43 -8.10
CA SER A 91 11.75 -12.18 -7.17
C SER A 91 11.02 -13.26 -6.38
N GLY A 92 9.67 -13.19 -6.31
CA GLY A 92 8.89 -14.12 -5.50
C GLY A 92 8.88 -13.81 -4.00
N GLU A 93 9.75 -12.91 -3.54
CA GLU A 93 9.87 -12.52 -2.14
C GLU A 93 8.66 -11.70 -1.65
N PRO A 94 8.36 -11.71 -0.34
CA PRO A 94 7.31 -10.88 0.22
C PRO A 94 7.58 -9.40 -0.05
N LEU A 95 6.52 -8.65 -0.36
CA LEU A 95 6.63 -7.24 -0.72
C LEU A 95 5.66 -6.36 0.07
N LEU A 96 6.15 -5.20 0.47
CA LEU A 96 5.36 -4.10 1.01
C LEU A 96 5.37 -2.94 -0.01
N VAL A 97 4.24 -2.63 -0.59
CA VAL A 97 4.13 -1.62 -1.66
C VAL A 97 3.42 -0.37 -1.14
N HIS A 98 4.10 0.77 -1.19
CA HIS A 98 3.50 2.06 -0.88
C HIS A 98 2.64 2.56 -2.05
N ASP A 99 1.34 2.72 -1.82
CA ASP A 99 0.41 3.32 -2.78
C ASP A 99 -0.41 4.44 -2.13
N CYS A 100 -0.88 5.35 -2.95
CA CYS A 100 -1.80 6.41 -2.52
C CYS A 100 -3.25 6.14 -2.95
N GLY A 101 -3.62 4.89 -3.27
CA GLY A 101 -4.99 4.46 -3.54
C GLY A 101 -5.60 4.94 -4.86
N GLY A 102 -4.84 5.70 -5.64
CA GLY A 102 -5.39 6.41 -6.79
C GLY A 102 -5.34 5.67 -8.14
N ARG A 103 -4.81 4.45 -8.19
CA ARG A 103 -4.50 3.79 -9.47
C ARG A 103 -5.00 2.35 -9.54
N PRO A 104 -6.27 2.12 -9.90
CA PRO A 104 -6.83 0.76 -10.01
C PRO A 104 -6.05 -0.17 -10.95
N TRP A 105 -5.49 0.38 -12.04
CA TRP A 105 -4.70 -0.39 -12.99
C TRP A 105 -3.43 -1.00 -12.36
N MET A 106 -2.79 -0.28 -11.42
CA MET A 106 -1.59 -0.77 -10.74
C MET A 106 -1.91 -1.93 -9.80
N ARG A 107 -3.03 -1.84 -9.06
CA ARG A 107 -3.49 -2.96 -8.22
C ARG A 107 -3.81 -4.20 -9.07
N ARG A 108 -4.56 -4.03 -10.18
CA ARG A 108 -4.86 -5.13 -11.10
C ARG A 108 -3.60 -5.77 -11.67
N TRP A 109 -2.62 -4.94 -12.07
CA TRP A 109 -1.34 -5.44 -12.56
C TRP A 109 -0.56 -6.19 -11.47
N LEU A 110 -0.50 -5.67 -10.24
CA LEU A 110 0.14 -6.34 -9.10
C LEU A 110 -0.55 -7.66 -8.79
N ALA A 111 -1.88 -7.67 -8.77
CA ALA A 111 -2.67 -8.87 -8.51
C ALA A 111 -2.42 -9.95 -9.56
N GLY A 112 -2.55 -9.64 -10.85
CA GLY A 112 -2.28 -10.60 -11.91
C GLY A 112 -0.82 -11.09 -11.92
N SER A 113 0.13 -10.21 -11.58
CA SER A 113 1.54 -10.59 -11.48
C SER A 113 1.84 -11.48 -10.27
N ALA A 114 1.15 -11.28 -9.16
CA ALA A 114 1.24 -12.13 -7.97
C ALA A 114 0.56 -13.50 -8.23
N GLU A 115 -0.66 -13.47 -8.76
CA GLU A 115 -1.44 -14.67 -9.10
C GLU A 115 -0.70 -15.60 -10.07
N ALA A 116 -0.05 -15.05 -11.10
CA ALA A 116 0.77 -15.81 -12.04
C ALA A 116 1.94 -16.56 -11.37
N GLN A 117 2.29 -16.19 -10.12
CA GLN A 117 3.31 -16.85 -9.30
C GLN A 117 2.70 -17.63 -8.12
N GLY A 118 1.37 -17.85 -8.10
CA GLY A 118 0.67 -18.49 -6.99
C GLY A 118 0.71 -17.70 -5.67
N ARG A 119 0.88 -16.39 -5.75
CA ARG A 119 0.99 -15.46 -4.60
C ARG A 119 -0.31 -14.68 -4.42
N GLU A 120 -0.56 -14.25 -3.19
CA GLU A 120 -1.75 -13.45 -2.85
C GLU A 120 -1.42 -11.96 -2.78
N LEU A 121 -2.38 -11.12 -3.21
CA LEU A 121 -2.36 -9.68 -3.00
C LEU A 121 -3.27 -9.33 -1.82
N HIS A 122 -2.77 -8.54 -0.90
CA HIS A 122 -3.49 -8.00 0.26
C HIS A 122 -3.46 -6.48 0.25
N LEU A 123 -4.50 -5.85 0.79
CA LEU A 123 -4.62 -4.40 0.83
C LEU A 123 -4.79 -3.95 2.29
N VAL A 124 -3.98 -3.00 2.72
CA VAL A 124 -4.12 -2.30 4.00
C VAL A 124 -4.47 -0.85 3.69
N LEU A 125 -5.65 -0.41 4.11
CA LEU A 125 -6.15 0.94 3.88
C LEU A 125 -6.07 1.75 5.17
N LEU A 126 -5.31 2.84 5.14
CA LEU A 126 -5.30 3.82 6.22
C LEU A 126 -6.42 4.84 5.97
N ASP A 127 -7.52 4.65 6.69
CA ASP A 127 -8.68 5.52 6.67
C ASP A 127 -8.59 6.51 7.84
N VAL A 128 -7.75 7.51 7.67
CA VAL A 128 -7.65 8.64 8.60
C VAL A 128 -8.41 9.83 8.03
N GLY A 129 -9.03 10.61 8.91
CA GLY A 129 -9.75 11.82 8.52
C GLY A 129 -8.87 12.82 7.74
N VAL A 130 -9.50 13.64 6.90
CA VAL A 130 -8.80 14.66 6.10
C VAL A 130 -7.98 15.61 6.97
N ALA A 131 -8.54 16.04 8.12
CA ALA A 131 -7.86 16.92 9.07
C ALA A 131 -6.58 16.30 9.60
N GLU A 132 -6.61 15.02 9.99
CA GLU A 132 -5.43 14.28 10.45
C GLU A 132 -4.39 14.10 9.35
N ALA A 133 -4.82 13.78 8.13
CA ALA A 133 -3.90 13.66 6.99
C ALA A 133 -3.19 15.00 6.71
N LEU A 134 -3.90 16.12 6.78
CA LEU A 134 -3.32 17.46 6.62
C LEU A 134 -2.36 17.81 7.78
N ALA A 135 -2.73 17.51 9.02
CA ALA A 135 -1.85 17.67 10.16
C ALA A 135 -0.55 16.85 10.02
N GLY A 136 -0.68 15.61 9.51
CA GLY A 136 0.47 14.74 9.22
C GLY A 136 1.35 15.24 8.06
N GLN A 137 0.84 16.06 7.15
CA GLN A 137 1.64 16.77 6.15
C GLN A 137 2.37 17.96 6.77
N ALA A 138 1.64 18.78 7.56
CA ALA A 138 2.19 19.93 8.27
C ALA A 138 3.37 19.54 9.16
N ALA A 139 3.20 18.50 9.98
CA ALA A 139 4.24 18.00 10.88
C ALA A 139 5.54 17.58 10.18
N ARG A 140 5.49 17.32 8.86
CA ARG A 140 6.66 16.96 8.04
C ARG A 140 7.17 18.10 7.16
N GLY A 141 6.58 19.28 7.24
CA GLY A 141 6.89 20.43 6.39
C GLY A 141 6.65 20.15 4.89
N ARG A 142 5.71 19.25 4.56
CA ARG A 142 5.51 18.79 3.17
C ARG A 142 4.03 18.73 2.83
N TRP A 143 3.68 19.47 1.80
CA TRP A 143 2.33 19.58 1.31
C TRP A 143 2.17 18.93 -0.05
N ALA A 144 1.23 18.03 -0.18
CA ALA A 144 0.79 17.60 -1.49
C ALA A 144 0.04 18.74 -2.18
N PRO A 145 0.26 18.99 -3.48
CA PRO A 145 -0.55 19.96 -4.21
C PRO A 145 -2.05 19.68 -4.01
N ARG A 146 -2.86 20.72 -3.82
CA ARG A 146 -4.31 20.58 -3.54
C ARG A 146 -5.02 19.68 -4.55
N SER A 147 -4.70 19.81 -5.83
CA SER A 147 -5.26 18.97 -6.90
C SER A 147 -4.86 17.49 -6.76
N ALA A 148 -3.63 17.20 -6.33
CA ALA A 148 -3.17 15.83 -6.07
C ALA A 148 -3.87 15.26 -4.83
N PHE A 149 -3.95 16.02 -3.74
CA PHE A 149 -4.64 15.60 -2.53
C PHE A 149 -6.12 15.26 -2.80
N SER A 150 -6.86 16.17 -3.48
CA SER A 150 -8.26 15.96 -3.84
C SER A 150 -8.46 14.73 -4.75
N ARG A 151 -7.51 14.46 -5.65
CA ARG A 151 -7.54 13.26 -6.50
C ARG A 151 -7.35 11.98 -5.67
N HIS A 152 -6.41 11.99 -4.72
CA HIS A 152 -6.17 10.87 -3.83
C HIS A 152 -7.35 10.62 -2.92
N ARG A 153 -7.94 11.69 -2.37
CA ARG A 153 -9.16 11.60 -1.56
C ARG A 153 -10.30 10.95 -2.34
N ARG A 154 -10.66 11.46 -3.52
CA ARG A 154 -11.70 10.87 -4.36
C ARG A 154 -11.41 9.41 -4.75
N GLY A 155 -10.14 9.04 -4.92
CA GLY A 155 -9.73 7.66 -5.18
C GLY A 155 -9.95 6.76 -3.98
N LEU A 156 -9.62 7.24 -2.78
CA LEU A 156 -9.82 6.52 -1.52
C LEU A 156 -11.31 6.41 -1.18
N ASP A 157 -12.07 7.51 -1.28
CA ASP A 157 -13.52 7.53 -1.02
C ASP A 157 -14.25 6.50 -1.90
N ARG A 158 -13.91 6.44 -3.20
CA ARG A 158 -14.46 5.42 -4.10
C ARG A 158 -14.07 4.01 -3.69
N LEU A 159 -12.85 3.80 -3.23
CA LEU A 159 -12.39 2.50 -2.80
C LEU A 159 -13.10 2.08 -1.50
N LEU A 160 -13.19 2.96 -0.51
CA LEU A 160 -13.93 2.71 0.73
C LEU A 160 -15.42 2.46 0.46
N GLY A 161 -16.04 3.23 -0.43
CA GLY A 161 -17.43 3.05 -0.83
C GLY A 161 -17.72 1.67 -1.44
N THR A 162 -16.72 0.95 -1.95
CA THR A 162 -16.91 -0.42 -2.44
C THR A 162 -17.06 -1.45 -1.31
N PHE A 163 -16.65 -1.08 -0.09
CA PHE A 163 -16.74 -1.93 1.10
C PHE A 163 -17.94 -1.56 1.99
N SER A 164 -18.52 -0.37 1.81
CA SER A 164 -19.72 0.09 2.54
C SER A 164 -20.93 -0.75 2.10
N GLY A 165 -21.29 -1.77 2.87
CA GLY A 165 -22.39 -2.70 2.57
C GLY A 165 -21.96 -4.16 2.40
N LEU A 166 -20.67 -4.45 2.49
CA LEU A 166 -20.17 -5.82 2.65
C LEU A 166 -20.09 -6.11 4.14
N GLY A 167 -20.83 -7.12 4.62
CA GLY A 167 -20.66 -7.62 6.00
C GLY A 167 -19.24 -8.18 6.20
N GLU A 168 -18.78 -8.22 7.45
CA GLU A 168 -17.41 -8.63 7.86
C GLU A 168 -16.92 -9.97 7.30
N ALA A 169 -17.83 -10.88 6.95
CA ALA A 169 -17.53 -12.23 6.43
C ALA A 169 -17.54 -12.30 4.89
N ALA A 170 -17.90 -11.23 4.18
CA ALA A 170 -17.99 -11.27 2.73
C ALA A 170 -16.60 -11.21 2.11
N ALA A 171 -16.22 -12.27 1.41
CA ALA A 171 -15.07 -12.20 0.52
C ALA A 171 -15.30 -11.06 -0.49
N PRO A 172 -14.30 -10.22 -0.82
CA PRO A 172 -14.41 -9.12 -1.78
C PRO A 172 -14.60 -9.62 -3.24
N THR A 173 -15.35 -10.70 -3.40
CA THR A 173 -15.56 -11.43 -4.67
C THR A 173 -16.47 -10.71 -5.66
N ARG A 174 -17.15 -9.64 -5.23
CA ARG A 174 -18.00 -8.84 -6.12
C ARG A 174 -17.63 -7.36 -6.00
N GLY A 175 -17.00 -6.80 -7.03
CA GLY A 175 -16.64 -5.39 -7.06
C GLY A 175 -15.24 -5.11 -7.60
N PRO A 176 -14.78 -3.85 -7.60
CA PRO A 176 -13.51 -3.42 -8.20
C PRO A 176 -12.25 -3.89 -7.44
N VAL A 177 -12.39 -4.81 -6.49
CA VAL A 177 -11.29 -5.35 -5.66
C VAL A 177 -11.29 -6.89 -5.67
N ARG A 178 -11.88 -7.51 -6.71
CA ARG A 178 -11.92 -8.98 -6.89
C ARG A 178 -10.54 -9.63 -6.89
N GLU A 179 -9.54 -8.85 -7.25
CA GLU A 179 -8.16 -9.27 -7.34
C GLU A 179 -7.40 -9.30 -5.98
N VAL A 180 -8.03 -8.88 -4.88
CA VAL A 180 -7.38 -8.77 -3.56
C VAL A 180 -7.93 -9.85 -2.63
N ARG A 181 -7.04 -10.59 -1.97
CA ARG A 181 -7.41 -11.70 -1.07
C ARG A 181 -7.97 -11.22 0.27
N SER A 182 -7.46 -10.13 0.76
CA SER A 182 -7.98 -9.46 1.95
C SER A 182 -7.80 -7.96 1.90
N VAL A 183 -8.69 -7.26 2.58
CA VAL A 183 -8.62 -5.81 2.83
C VAL A 183 -8.69 -5.60 4.33
N VAL A 184 -7.73 -4.85 4.87
CA VAL A 184 -7.72 -4.43 6.28
C VAL A 184 -7.90 -2.91 6.32
N LEU A 185 -8.92 -2.44 7.03
CA LEU A 185 -9.16 -1.03 7.26
C LEU A 185 -8.58 -0.62 8.61
N LEU A 186 -7.75 0.40 8.63
CA LEU A 186 -7.11 0.92 9.82
C LEU A 186 -7.37 2.42 9.94
N ASP A 187 -7.82 2.86 11.09
CA ASP A 187 -7.78 4.25 11.53
C ASP A 187 -6.44 4.61 12.19
N ARG A 188 -6.36 5.75 12.86
CA ARG A 188 -5.17 6.16 13.60
C ARG A 188 -4.85 5.20 14.74
N GLY A 189 -5.85 4.86 15.56
CA GLY A 189 -5.67 4.02 16.75
C GLY A 189 -5.21 2.62 16.40
N SER A 190 -5.90 1.97 15.48
CA SER A 190 -5.56 0.62 15.02
C SER A 190 -4.21 0.58 14.29
N ARG A 191 -3.88 1.59 13.47
CA ARG A 191 -2.56 1.73 12.83
C ARG A 191 -1.41 1.80 13.84
N GLU A 192 -1.61 2.45 14.98
CA GLU A 192 -0.59 2.54 16.02
C GLU A 192 -0.38 1.22 16.75
N ARG A 193 -1.46 0.46 16.96
CA ARG A 193 -1.45 -0.86 17.60
C ARG A 193 -0.87 -1.95 16.71
N VAL A 194 -1.23 -2.03 15.43
CA VAL A 194 -0.63 -3.02 14.51
C VAL A 194 0.86 -2.74 14.33
N SER A 195 1.66 -3.39 15.15
CA SER A 195 3.11 -3.15 15.26
C SER A 195 3.93 -3.98 14.27
N VAL A 196 3.49 -5.18 13.93
CA VAL A 196 4.24 -6.17 13.17
C VAL A 196 3.42 -6.69 11.99
N VAL A 197 4.08 -6.91 10.88
CA VAL A 197 3.61 -7.76 9.78
C VAL A 197 4.54 -8.94 9.65
N GLU A 198 3.97 -10.12 9.44
CA GLU A 198 4.71 -11.36 9.23
C GLU A 198 4.30 -12.02 7.94
N PHE A 199 5.26 -12.66 7.29
CA PHE A 199 5.04 -13.50 6.14
C PHE A 199 5.42 -14.93 6.52
N GLY A 200 4.46 -15.86 6.42
CA GLY A 200 4.66 -17.24 6.83
C GLY A 200 5.90 -17.86 6.18
N SER A 201 6.61 -18.72 6.90
CA SER A 201 7.73 -19.48 6.38
C SER A 201 7.20 -20.56 5.43
N GLY A 202 7.16 -20.28 4.15
CA GLY A 202 6.89 -21.24 3.09
C GLY A 202 8.06 -21.25 2.13
N ARG A 203 8.61 -22.41 1.86
CA ARG A 203 9.53 -22.56 0.73
C ARG A 203 8.81 -22.09 -0.52
N VAL A 204 9.31 -21.02 -1.13
CA VAL A 204 8.91 -20.64 -2.49
C VAL A 204 9.19 -21.85 -3.36
N ARG A 205 8.12 -22.46 -3.88
CA ARG A 205 8.27 -23.56 -4.86
C ARG A 205 8.94 -22.93 -6.07
N ALA A 206 10.18 -23.33 -6.36
CA ALA A 206 10.86 -22.91 -7.57
C ALA A 206 9.97 -23.24 -8.78
N PRO A 207 9.84 -22.35 -9.76
CA PRO A 207 9.12 -22.65 -10.99
C PRO A 207 9.84 -23.81 -11.69
N ARG A 208 9.07 -24.81 -12.12
CA ARG A 208 9.53 -25.87 -13.02
C ARG A 208 9.75 -25.33 -14.41
#